data_406a3d2713f1b4c42e36679e86d8d1ed
#
_entry.id   406a3d2713f1b4c42e36679e86d8d1ed
#
_cell.length_a   1.000
_cell.length_b   1.000
_cell.length_c   1.000
_cell.angle_alpha   90.00
_cell.angle_beta   90.00
_cell.angle_gamma   90.00
#
_symmetry.space_group_name_H-M   'P 1'
#
loop_
_entity.id
_entity.type
_entity.pdbx_description
1 polymer ?
#
loop_
_entity_poly.entity_id
_entity_poly.type
_entity_poly.pdbx_seq_one_letter_code
_entity_poly.pdbx_strand_id
1 'polypeptide(L)'
;MAGSWISGIGLCLILAGCTPEQTGNDADIWSRGHTHTTDLSFQQGVDLLALDGVQTQWLTGQGTASFTLLLSIDLARFEPNLIAKPDIGISARAAMLETGADIVLGSGFVSEAHSLDPVGLLHVGGSTLSPLEPYGYTRILGFNDSGFGVVHRNAYQRDMFTSAFQAGPGIIEKGLLDISERDLQRPMYYRSFVALCDNGNHQHVQLGITTVPTHLRTLGQRLEQHFAATGAQCQEVVNLAGDRQAVLAIRAGEGLLYHGDIETHKVTLLSFKQRA
;
A
#
# COMPACT_ATOMS: atom_id res chain seq x y z
N MET A 1 34.96 46.73 66.20
CA MET A 1 33.73 46.71 66.97
C MET A 1 32.58 46.35 66.11
N ALA A 2 31.90 45.30 66.49
CA ALA A 2 30.61 44.81 65.96
C ALA A 2 30.44 44.56 64.47
N GLY A 3 30.59 43.33 64.10
CA GLY A 3 30.12 42.79 62.84
C GLY A 3 28.76 42.14 63.05
N SER A 4 27.92 42.27 62.05
CA SER A 4 26.60 41.62 61.96
C SER A 4 26.58 40.66 60.88
N TRP A 5 26.22 39.44 61.18
CA TRP A 5 25.96 38.32 60.22
C TRP A 5 24.53 38.41 59.70
N ILE A 6 24.32 38.44 58.41
CA ILE A 6 23.00 38.21 57.81
C ILE A 6 23.09 37.05 56.90
N SER A 7 22.40 36.01 57.29
CA SER A 7 22.18 34.80 56.48
C SER A 7 21.28 35.08 55.27
N GLY A 8 21.77 34.91 54.09
CA GLY A 8 20.97 34.96 52.86
C GLY A 8 20.32 33.62 52.57
N ILE A 9 19.01 33.58 52.63
CA ILE A 9 18.20 32.44 52.19
C ILE A 9 18.17 32.46 50.66
N GLY A 10 18.80 31.48 50.07
CA GLY A 10 18.74 31.29 48.62
C GLY A 10 17.37 30.82 48.19
N LEU A 11 16.67 31.65 47.47
CA LEU A 11 15.40 31.33 46.81
C LEU A 11 15.71 30.58 45.50
N CYS A 12 15.56 29.25 45.49
CA CYS A 12 15.57 28.45 44.27
C CYS A 12 14.32 28.77 43.45
N LEU A 13 14.46 29.62 42.44
CA LEU A 13 13.50 29.77 41.37
C LEU A 13 13.57 28.54 40.47
N ILE A 14 12.62 27.65 40.62
CA ILE A 14 12.36 26.58 39.66
C ILE A 14 11.76 27.24 38.41
N LEU A 15 12.62 27.50 37.44
CA LEU A 15 12.17 27.81 36.08
C LEU A 15 11.54 26.52 35.51
N ALA A 16 10.22 26.47 35.54
CA ALA A 16 9.46 25.51 34.75
C ALA A 16 9.82 25.78 33.29
N GLY A 17 10.74 24.98 32.76
CA GLY A 17 11.03 24.96 31.36
C GLY A 17 9.78 24.53 30.62
N CYS A 18 9.16 25.47 29.91
CA CYS A 18 8.24 25.14 28.82
C CYS A 18 9.04 24.32 27.81
N THR A 19 8.90 23.00 27.85
CA THR A 19 9.26 22.18 26.73
C THR A 19 8.43 22.65 25.53
N PRO A 20 9.04 22.98 24.38
CA PRO A 20 8.26 23.27 23.21
C PRO A 20 7.41 22.03 22.92
N GLU A 21 6.10 22.24 22.88
CA GLU A 21 5.18 21.26 22.33
C GLU A 21 5.73 20.86 20.96
N GLN A 22 6.30 19.65 20.88
CA GLN A 22 6.61 19.06 19.60
C GLN A 22 5.28 18.94 18.87
N THR A 23 5.07 19.83 17.91
CA THR A 23 4.08 19.61 16.86
C THR A 23 4.53 18.35 16.13
N GLY A 24 4.11 17.19 16.69
CA GLY A 24 4.34 15.92 16.04
C GLY A 24 3.70 16.00 14.67
N ASN A 25 4.50 15.77 13.62
CA ASN A 25 3.97 15.60 12.29
C ASN A 25 2.84 14.58 12.35
N ASP A 26 1.69 14.88 11.75
CA ASP A 26 0.54 13.97 11.73
C ASP A 26 0.93 12.56 11.24
N ALA A 27 1.95 12.44 10.39
CA ALA A 27 2.57 11.17 9.99
C ALA A 27 3.08 10.34 11.19
N ASP A 28 3.62 10.97 12.24
CA ASP A 28 4.11 10.30 13.46
C ASP A 28 2.98 9.76 14.34
N ILE A 29 1.82 10.42 14.35
CA ILE A 29 0.64 9.96 15.11
C ILE A 29 0.06 8.69 14.49
N TRP A 30 0.08 8.58 13.16
CA TRP A 30 -0.43 7.44 12.44
C TRP A 30 0.50 6.21 12.48
N SER A 31 1.82 6.44 12.62
CA SER A 31 2.81 5.35 12.74
C SER A 31 2.85 4.70 14.12
N ARG A 32 2.46 5.40 15.18
CA ARG A 32 2.59 4.93 16.58
C ARG A 32 1.57 3.85 17.00
N GLY A 33 0.55 3.58 16.22
CA GLY A 33 -0.49 2.59 16.54
C GLY A 33 -0.41 1.28 15.74
N HIS A 34 0.53 1.18 14.81
CA HIS A 34 0.62 0.03 13.93
C HIS A 34 1.97 -0.66 14.14
N THR A 35 1.94 -1.83 14.74
CA THR A 35 3.03 -2.81 14.65
C THR A 35 3.17 -3.24 13.18
N HIS A 36 3.78 -2.39 12.38
CA HIS A 36 4.39 -2.86 11.15
C HIS A 36 5.57 -3.74 11.60
N THR A 37 5.29 -4.97 11.86
CA THR A 37 6.33 -5.96 12.07
C THR A 37 7.04 -6.17 10.74
N THR A 38 7.99 -5.27 10.43
CA THR A 38 9.14 -5.65 9.62
C THR A 38 9.95 -6.59 10.47
N ASP A 39 9.34 -7.69 10.74
CA ASP A 39 10.01 -8.74 11.46
C ASP A 39 10.97 -9.39 10.47
N LEU A 40 12.19 -9.64 10.91
CA LEU A 40 13.09 -10.56 10.20
C LEU A 40 12.35 -11.84 9.81
N SER A 41 11.33 -12.26 10.58
CA SER A 41 10.44 -13.37 10.28
C SER A 41 9.63 -13.16 8.98
N PHE A 42 9.15 -11.96 8.68
CA PHE A 42 8.43 -11.71 7.43
C PHE A 42 9.36 -11.82 6.22
N GLN A 43 10.51 -11.16 6.26
CA GLN A 43 11.47 -11.23 5.16
C GLN A 43 11.96 -12.66 4.94
N GLN A 44 12.39 -13.35 6.00
CA GLN A 44 12.81 -14.74 5.91
C GLN A 44 11.70 -15.66 5.42
N GLY A 45 10.48 -15.45 5.87
CA GLY A 45 9.31 -16.21 5.42
C GLY A 45 9.01 -16.00 3.94
N VAL A 46 9.12 -14.76 3.45
CA VAL A 46 8.96 -14.43 2.03
C VAL A 46 10.07 -15.05 1.18
N ASP A 47 11.33 -15.04 1.66
CA ASP A 47 12.47 -15.64 0.96
C ASP A 47 12.33 -17.17 0.84
N LEU A 48 11.60 -17.79 1.76
CA LEU A 48 11.31 -19.23 1.76
C LEU A 48 9.95 -19.57 1.13
N LEU A 49 9.22 -18.55 0.64
CA LEU A 49 7.90 -18.76 0.05
C LEU A 49 8.00 -19.58 -1.23
N ALA A 50 7.35 -20.75 -1.22
CA ALA A 50 7.24 -21.63 -2.37
C ALA A 50 5.77 -21.71 -2.81
N LEU A 51 5.26 -20.63 -3.40
CA LEU A 51 3.92 -20.56 -3.97
C LEU A 51 4.04 -20.60 -5.51
N ASP A 52 3.57 -21.66 -6.12
CA ASP A 52 3.71 -21.88 -7.56
C ASP A 52 3.00 -20.77 -8.36
N GLY A 53 3.71 -20.15 -9.31
CA GLY A 53 3.24 -19.00 -10.07
C GLY A 53 3.45 -17.64 -9.36
N VAL A 54 4.15 -17.63 -8.21
CA VAL A 54 4.57 -16.39 -7.51
C VAL A 54 6.09 -16.32 -7.45
N GLN A 55 6.63 -15.18 -7.83
CA GLN A 55 8.04 -14.86 -7.65
C GLN A 55 8.16 -13.65 -6.74
N THR A 56 9.06 -13.71 -5.77
CA THR A 56 9.31 -12.63 -4.81
C THR A 56 10.62 -11.93 -5.11
N GLN A 57 10.65 -10.62 -4.93
CA GLN A 57 11.86 -9.83 -5.08
C GLN A 57 11.86 -8.64 -4.12
N TRP A 58 13.01 -8.40 -3.50
CA TRP A 58 13.25 -7.26 -2.65
C TRP A 58 14.00 -6.16 -3.40
N LEU A 59 13.46 -4.94 -3.39
CA LEU A 59 14.16 -3.75 -3.84
C LEU A 59 14.79 -3.06 -2.64
N THR A 60 16.12 -2.99 -2.61
CA THR A 60 16.88 -2.30 -1.57
C THR A 60 17.18 -0.86 -2.00
N GLY A 61 17.05 0.09 -1.07
CA GLY A 61 17.46 1.48 -1.33
C GLY A 61 18.96 1.68 -1.13
N GLN A 62 19.57 2.62 -1.84
CA GLN A 62 20.95 3.04 -1.55
C GLN A 62 21.00 3.68 -0.15
N GLY A 63 21.76 3.09 0.76
CA GLY A 63 22.18 3.68 2.02
C GLY A 63 21.22 3.64 3.20
N THR A 64 20.01 3.11 3.05
CA THR A 64 19.05 2.92 4.15
C THR A 64 18.29 1.61 4.00
N ALA A 65 17.83 1.06 5.12
CA ALA A 65 17.02 -0.17 5.18
C ALA A 65 15.59 0.02 4.62
N SER A 66 15.44 0.71 3.49
CA SER A 66 14.14 0.84 2.85
C SER A 66 13.95 -0.31 1.87
N PHE A 67 13.10 -1.24 2.28
CA PHE A 67 12.76 -2.40 1.48
C PHE A 67 11.42 -2.19 0.82
N THR A 68 11.32 -2.60 -0.45
CA THR A 68 10.06 -2.76 -1.15
C THR A 68 9.98 -4.21 -1.61
N LEU A 69 8.95 -4.91 -1.19
CA LEU A 69 8.67 -6.25 -1.67
C LEU A 69 7.86 -6.15 -2.96
N LEU A 70 8.29 -6.89 -3.98
CA LEU A 70 7.53 -7.17 -5.18
C LEU A 70 7.14 -8.65 -5.21
N LEU A 71 5.87 -8.91 -5.53
CA LEU A 71 5.37 -10.25 -5.85
C LEU A 71 4.91 -10.24 -7.31
N SER A 72 5.61 -10.95 -8.17
CA SER A 72 5.17 -11.19 -9.55
C SER A 72 4.23 -12.39 -9.56
N ILE A 73 2.99 -12.17 -10.02
CA ILE A 73 1.92 -13.16 -10.02
C ILE A 73 1.57 -13.49 -11.46
N ASP A 74 1.60 -14.77 -11.80
CA ASP A 74 1.15 -15.30 -13.09
C ASP A 74 -0.38 -15.42 -13.09
N LEU A 75 -1.06 -14.57 -13.86
CA LEU A 75 -2.52 -14.57 -13.98
C LEU A 75 -3.09 -15.81 -14.70
N ALA A 76 -2.25 -16.60 -15.38
CA ALA A 76 -2.69 -17.90 -15.87
C ALA A 76 -2.92 -18.89 -14.72
N ARG A 77 -2.22 -18.70 -13.60
CA ARG A 77 -2.31 -19.55 -12.40
C ARG A 77 -3.15 -18.98 -11.28
N PHE A 78 -3.37 -17.67 -11.28
CA PHE A 78 -4.13 -16.99 -10.25
C PHE A 78 -5.34 -16.25 -10.80
N GLU A 79 -6.41 -16.31 -10.08
CA GLU A 79 -7.64 -15.57 -10.35
C GLU A 79 -7.69 -14.33 -9.45
N PRO A 80 -7.69 -13.11 -10.03
CA PRO A 80 -7.87 -11.89 -9.28
C PRO A 80 -9.34 -11.73 -8.85
N ASN A 81 -9.56 -11.17 -7.66
CA ASN A 81 -10.88 -10.80 -7.18
C ASN A 81 -10.82 -9.52 -6.34
N LEU A 82 -11.91 -8.76 -6.34
CA LEU A 82 -12.09 -7.56 -5.52
C LEU A 82 -13.08 -7.87 -4.41
N ILE A 83 -12.57 -7.91 -3.19
CA ILE A 83 -13.39 -8.06 -1.98
C ILE A 83 -13.77 -6.66 -1.53
N ALA A 84 -15.07 -6.36 -1.53
CA ALA A 84 -15.59 -5.07 -1.15
C ALA A 84 -16.68 -5.22 -0.09
N LYS A 85 -16.52 -4.52 1.02
CA LYS A 85 -17.45 -4.51 2.16
C LYS A 85 -17.60 -3.06 2.65
N PRO A 86 -18.28 -2.18 1.88
CA PRO A 86 -18.58 -0.82 2.35
C PRO A 86 -19.39 -0.89 3.65
N ASP A 87 -19.29 0.14 4.46
CA ASP A 87 -19.97 0.34 5.75
C ASP A 87 -19.49 -0.58 6.90
N ILE A 88 -19.05 -1.78 6.64
CA ILE A 88 -18.63 -2.75 7.67
C ILE A 88 -17.15 -3.11 7.63
N GLY A 89 -16.55 -3.02 6.45
CA GLY A 89 -15.17 -3.47 6.22
C GLY A 89 -14.98 -4.98 6.42
N ILE A 90 -13.79 -5.44 6.08
CA ILE A 90 -13.33 -6.80 6.33
C ILE A 90 -11.83 -6.78 6.62
N SER A 91 -11.36 -7.56 7.59
CA SER A 91 -9.93 -7.70 7.84
C SER A 91 -9.27 -8.58 6.76
N ALA A 92 -7.98 -8.38 6.50
CA ALA A 92 -7.27 -9.19 5.51
C ALA A 92 -7.30 -10.67 5.88
N ARG A 93 -7.17 -11.00 7.18
CA ARG A 93 -7.31 -12.38 7.69
C ARG A 93 -8.69 -12.97 7.39
N ALA A 94 -9.75 -12.24 7.71
CA ALA A 94 -11.12 -12.71 7.46
C ALA A 94 -11.38 -12.89 5.96
N ALA A 95 -10.90 -11.95 5.13
CA ALA A 95 -11.01 -12.04 3.67
C ALA A 95 -10.37 -13.32 3.12
N MET A 96 -9.16 -13.66 3.57
CA MET A 96 -8.48 -14.91 3.17
C MET A 96 -9.25 -16.16 3.60
N LEU A 97 -9.83 -16.15 4.80
CA LEU A 97 -10.62 -17.29 5.30
C LEU A 97 -11.95 -17.44 4.54
N GLU A 98 -12.66 -16.34 4.29
CA GLU A 98 -13.97 -16.37 3.62
C GLU A 98 -13.86 -16.76 2.15
N THR A 99 -12.83 -16.28 1.44
CA THR A 99 -12.69 -16.48 -0.01
C THR A 99 -11.77 -17.62 -0.39
N GLY A 100 -10.93 -18.08 0.54
CA GLY A 100 -9.86 -19.02 0.26
C GLY A 100 -8.75 -18.43 -0.57
N ALA A 101 -8.59 -17.10 -0.56
CA ALA A 101 -7.50 -16.42 -1.28
C ALA A 101 -6.13 -16.82 -0.72
N ASP A 102 -5.14 -16.88 -1.59
CA ASP A 102 -3.75 -17.17 -1.24
C ASP A 102 -2.95 -15.89 -1.00
N ILE A 103 -3.35 -14.79 -1.65
CA ILE A 103 -2.73 -13.49 -1.51
C ILE A 103 -3.82 -12.43 -1.38
N VAL A 104 -3.64 -11.48 -0.45
CA VAL A 104 -4.52 -10.33 -0.26
C VAL A 104 -3.68 -9.07 -0.10
N LEU A 105 -4.05 -8.01 -0.82
CA LEU A 105 -3.42 -6.69 -0.78
C LEU A 105 -4.46 -5.62 -0.47
N GLY A 106 -4.13 -4.69 0.44
CA GLY A 106 -4.94 -3.50 0.69
C GLY A 106 -4.98 -2.61 -0.55
N SER A 107 -6.18 -2.20 -0.99
CA SER A 107 -6.34 -1.62 -2.32
C SER A 107 -7.04 -0.27 -2.37
N GLY A 108 -8.27 -0.14 -1.88
CA GLY A 108 -9.09 1.05 -2.06
C GLY A 108 -8.77 2.18 -1.08
N PHE A 109 -9.05 3.39 -1.50
CA PHE A 109 -8.99 4.58 -0.66
C PHE A 109 -10.28 4.74 0.14
N VAL A 110 -10.15 5.33 1.32
CA VAL A 110 -11.26 5.61 2.22
C VAL A 110 -11.28 7.08 2.61
N SER A 111 -12.44 7.55 3.04
CA SER A 111 -12.61 8.92 3.54
C SER A 111 -11.78 9.13 4.82
N GLU A 112 -11.18 10.30 4.94
CA GLU A 112 -10.51 10.72 6.17
C GLU A 112 -11.49 10.85 7.34
N ALA A 113 -12.74 11.22 7.05
CA ALA A 113 -13.79 11.37 8.07
C ALA A 113 -14.33 10.01 8.56
N HIS A 114 -14.43 9.03 7.64
CA HIS A 114 -15.01 7.72 7.92
C HIS A 114 -14.19 6.62 7.23
N SER A 115 -13.42 5.89 8.00
CA SER A 115 -12.47 4.88 7.50
C SER A 115 -13.12 3.68 6.76
N LEU A 116 -14.45 3.61 6.71
CA LEU A 116 -15.20 2.57 5.99
C LEU A 116 -15.99 3.11 4.79
N ASP A 117 -15.92 4.42 4.53
CA ASP A 117 -16.51 5.01 3.35
C ASP A 117 -15.52 4.96 2.18
N PRO A 118 -15.81 4.22 1.09
CA PRO A 118 -14.93 4.18 -0.07
C PRO A 118 -14.87 5.54 -0.77
N VAL A 119 -13.67 5.93 -1.18
CA VAL A 119 -13.46 7.13 -2.02
C VAL A 119 -13.16 6.71 -3.44
N GLY A 120 -13.96 7.22 -4.38
CA GLY A 120 -13.87 6.89 -5.79
C GLY A 120 -14.65 5.65 -6.18
N LEU A 121 -14.57 5.30 -7.47
CA LEU A 121 -15.31 4.18 -8.04
C LEU A 121 -15.06 2.89 -7.27
N LEU A 122 -16.15 2.24 -6.92
CA LEU A 122 -16.15 0.86 -6.44
C LEU A 122 -17.27 0.12 -7.19
N HIS A 123 -16.89 -0.79 -8.07
CA HIS A 123 -17.79 -1.56 -8.93
C HIS A 123 -17.47 -3.04 -8.74
N VAL A 124 -18.45 -3.84 -8.36
CA VAL A 124 -18.26 -5.26 -8.04
C VAL A 124 -19.42 -6.07 -8.61
N GLY A 125 -19.10 -7.11 -9.39
CA GLY A 125 -20.10 -8.02 -9.95
C GLY A 125 -21.17 -7.31 -10.75
N GLY A 126 -20.83 -6.27 -11.52
CA GLY A 126 -21.76 -5.47 -12.31
C GLY A 126 -22.51 -4.38 -11.54
N SER A 127 -22.33 -4.28 -10.22
CA SER A 127 -22.99 -3.29 -9.36
C SER A 127 -22.03 -2.18 -8.93
N THR A 128 -22.43 -0.92 -9.04
CA THR A 128 -21.64 0.21 -8.55
C THR A 128 -22.01 0.50 -7.10
N LEU A 129 -21.05 0.31 -6.21
CA LEU A 129 -21.19 0.52 -4.75
C LEU A 129 -20.77 1.94 -4.35
N SER A 130 -19.83 2.54 -5.10
CA SER A 130 -19.41 3.93 -4.93
C SER A 130 -19.16 4.56 -6.30
N PRO A 131 -19.53 5.85 -6.51
CA PRO A 131 -19.41 6.50 -7.80
C PRO A 131 -17.95 6.85 -8.13
N LEU A 132 -17.70 7.16 -9.40
CA LEU A 132 -16.42 7.67 -9.89
C LEU A 132 -16.15 9.06 -9.27
N GLU A 133 -14.97 9.20 -8.64
CA GLU A 133 -14.49 10.48 -8.15
C GLU A 133 -13.81 11.26 -9.30
N PRO A 134 -14.26 12.47 -9.64
CA PRO A 134 -13.74 13.21 -10.77
C PRO A 134 -12.37 13.85 -10.52
N TYR A 135 -11.91 13.92 -9.25
CA TYR A 135 -10.66 14.56 -8.87
C TYR A 135 -9.75 13.57 -8.13
N GLY A 136 -8.46 13.87 -8.05
CA GLY A 136 -7.49 13.09 -7.27
C GLY A 136 -7.06 11.82 -8.00
N TYR A 137 -7.72 10.72 -7.72
CA TYR A 137 -7.33 9.39 -8.18
C TYR A 137 -7.50 9.22 -9.69
N THR A 138 -6.41 8.92 -10.38
CA THR A 138 -6.36 9.05 -11.85
C THR A 138 -6.53 7.73 -12.60
N ARG A 139 -6.51 6.61 -11.91
CA ARG A 139 -6.56 5.27 -12.51
C ARG A 139 -7.77 4.48 -12.04
N ILE A 140 -8.27 3.64 -12.91
CA ILE A 140 -9.22 2.58 -12.61
C ILE A 140 -8.53 1.26 -12.86
N LEU A 141 -8.47 0.44 -11.82
CA LEU A 141 -8.03 -0.95 -11.91
C LEU A 141 -9.26 -1.84 -11.94
N GLY A 142 -9.25 -2.84 -12.78
CA GLY A 142 -10.36 -3.76 -12.86
C GLY A 142 -9.99 -5.06 -13.57
N PHE A 143 -10.91 -5.99 -13.53
CA PHE A 143 -10.79 -7.28 -14.20
C PHE A 143 -12.14 -7.76 -14.70
N ASN A 144 -12.07 -8.61 -15.70
CA ASN A 144 -13.15 -9.34 -16.31
C ASN A 144 -12.60 -10.70 -16.76
N ASP A 145 -13.38 -11.44 -17.53
CA ASP A 145 -12.96 -12.75 -18.07
C ASP A 145 -11.73 -12.65 -18.99
N SER A 146 -11.43 -11.47 -19.53
CA SER A 146 -10.25 -11.21 -20.37
C SER A 146 -8.98 -10.94 -19.58
N GLY A 147 -9.05 -10.78 -18.25
CA GLY A 147 -7.90 -10.54 -17.38
C GLY A 147 -7.97 -9.23 -16.58
N PHE A 148 -6.82 -8.85 -16.06
CA PHE A 148 -6.63 -7.66 -15.24
C PHE A 148 -6.18 -6.47 -16.11
N GLY A 149 -6.69 -5.28 -15.83
CA GLY A 149 -6.36 -4.08 -16.60
C GLY A 149 -6.33 -2.81 -15.78
N VAL A 150 -5.66 -1.79 -16.32
CA VAL A 150 -5.65 -0.44 -15.81
C VAL A 150 -6.04 0.53 -16.93
N VAL A 151 -6.90 1.47 -16.63
CA VAL A 151 -7.25 2.55 -17.56
C VAL A 151 -7.22 3.89 -16.83
N HIS A 152 -6.92 4.97 -17.57
CA HIS A 152 -7.09 6.30 -17.02
C HIS A 152 -8.58 6.56 -16.78
N ARG A 153 -8.95 7.19 -15.64
CA ARG A 153 -10.36 7.41 -15.25
C ARG A 153 -11.20 8.07 -16.34
N ASN A 154 -10.60 8.96 -17.15
CA ASN A 154 -11.33 9.65 -18.24
C ASN A 154 -11.64 8.73 -19.43
N ALA A 155 -10.97 7.58 -19.53
CA ALA A 155 -11.21 6.56 -20.54
C ALA A 155 -12.08 5.41 -20.03
N TYR A 156 -12.43 5.41 -18.76
CA TYR A 156 -13.21 4.36 -18.14
C TYR A 156 -14.66 4.36 -18.69
N GLN A 157 -15.13 3.19 -19.06
CA GLN A 157 -16.52 2.90 -19.36
C GLN A 157 -16.99 1.77 -18.44
N ARG A 158 -18.24 1.85 -18.00
CA ARG A 158 -18.79 0.98 -16.95
C ARG A 158 -18.72 -0.52 -17.26
N ASP A 159 -18.78 -0.88 -18.54
CA ASP A 159 -18.80 -2.23 -19.05
C ASP A 159 -17.38 -2.81 -19.35
N MET A 160 -16.34 -2.00 -19.14
CA MET A 160 -14.96 -2.46 -19.37
C MET A 160 -14.54 -3.59 -18.42
N PHE A 161 -15.04 -3.57 -17.19
CA PHE A 161 -14.67 -4.52 -16.15
C PHE A 161 -15.91 -5.04 -15.40
N THR A 162 -15.87 -6.32 -15.04
CA THR A 162 -16.88 -6.93 -14.16
C THR A 162 -16.73 -6.43 -12.74
N SER A 163 -15.48 -6.19 -12.32
CA SER A 163 -15.15 -5.55 -11.05
C SER A 163 -14.04 -4.54 -11.25
N ALA A 164 -14.17 -3.38 -10.61
CA ALA A 164 -13.22 -2.28 -10.74
C ALA A 164 -13.22 -1.38 -9.51
N PHE A 165 -12.09 -0.75 -9.25
CA PHE A 165 -11.96 0.29 -8.23
C PHE A 165 -11.05 1.41 -8.68
N GLN A 166 -11.29 2.61 -8.16
CA GLN A 166 -10.47 3.78 -8.44
C GLN A 166 -9.28 3.84 -7.51
N ALA A 167 -8.12 4.16 -8.08
CA ALA A 167 -6.85 4.26 -7.36
C ALA A 167 -5.95 5.34 -7.98
N GLY A 168 -4.77 5.51 -7.41
CA GLY A 168 -3.81 6.45 -7.93
C GLY A 168 -3.12 7.31 -6.84
N PRO A 169 -2.25 8.23 -7.27
CA PRO A 169 -1.93 8.52 -8.68
C PRO A 169 -1.26 7.34 -9.40
N GLY A 170 -1.17 7.41 -10.72
CA GLY A 170 -0.21 6.60 -11.48
C GLY A 170 1.20 6.94 -11.00
N ILE A 171 2.04 5.94 -10.79
CA ILE A 171 3.46 6.12 -10.43
C ILE A 171 4.31 6.08 -11.70
N ILE A 172 4.03 5.12 -12.56
CA ILE A 172 4.61 4.97 -13.90
C ILE A 172 3.46 4.91 -14.89
N GLU A 173 3.55 5.66 -15.98
CA GLU A 173 2.64 5.63 -17.11
C GLU A 173 3.42 5.41 -18.39
N LYS A 174 3.03 4.39 -19.18
CA LYS A 174 3.73 4.02 -20.43
C LYS A 174 5.23 3.80 -20.25
N GLY A 175 5.61 3.23 -19.10
CA GLY A 175 7.00 2.96 -18.76
C GLY A 175 7.79 4.17 -18.25
N LEU A 176 7.18 5.33 -18.06
CA LEU A 176 7.83 6.57 -17.60
C LEU A 176 7.28 7.02 -16.24
N LEU A 177 8.15 7.59 -15.42
CA LEU A 177 7.79 8.13 -14.10
C LEU A 177 6.78 9.29 -14.22
N ASP A 178 5.60 9.12 -13.64
CA ASP A 178 4.47 10.08 -13.68
C ASP A 178 4.31 10.89 -12.38
N ILE A 179 5.26 10.83 -11.44
CA ILE A 179 5.22 11.55 -10.17
C ILE A 179 6.10 12.78 -10.20
N SER A 180 5.51 13.96 -9.95
CA SER A 180 6.23 15.22 -9.92
C SER A 180 7.19 15.35 -8.73
N GLU A 181 8.18 16.24 -8.80
CA GLU A 181 9.12 16.53 -7.71
C GLU A 181 8.46 17.10 -6.45
N ARG A 182 7.27 17.69 -6.58
CA ARG A 182 6.52 18.21 -5.45
C ARG A 182 6.13 17.11 -4.45
N ASP A 183 6.12 15.84 -4.88
CA ASP A 183 5.85 14.70 -3.98
C ASP A 183 6.90 14.60 -2.87
N LEU A 184 8.14 14.99 -3.12
CA LEU A 184 9.23 14.98 -2.13
C LEU A 184 9.03 15.99 -0.97
N GLN A 185 8.07 16.89 -1.11
CA GLN A 185 7.69 17.86 -0.08
C GLN A 185 6.49 17.40 0.76
N ARG A 186 5.90 16.23 0.42
CA ARG A 186 4.78 15.64 1.14
C ARG A 186 5.27 14.69 2.22
N PRO A 187 4.44 14.33 3.21
CA PRO A 187 4.76 13.27 4.15
C PRO A 187 5.04 11.94 3.43
N MET A 188 5.92 11.15 3.99
CA MET A 188 6.16 9.78 3.58
C MET A 188 5.11 8.86 4.17
N TYR A 189 4.69 7.85 3.39
CA TYR A 189 3.70 6.87 3.80
C TYR A 189 4.15 5.45 3.46
N TYR A 190 3.65 4.47 4.19
CA TYR A 190 3.66 3.08 3.72
C TYR A 190 2.82 2.99 2.45
N ARG A 191 3.27 2.20 1.47
CA ARG A 191 2.63 2.14 0.16
C ARG A 191 2.33 0.70 -0.24
N SER A 192 1.14 0.48 -0.77
CA SER A 192 0.85 -0.65 -1.62
C SER A 192 0.65 -0.16 -3.05
N PHE A 193 0.97 -0.97 -4.03
CA PHE A 193 0.83 -0.64 -5.45
C PHE A 193 0.67 -1.88 -6.30
N VAL A 194 0.21 -1.69 -7.53
CA VAL A 194 0.14 -2.72 -8.57
C VAL A 194 0.89 -2.23 -9.78
N ALA A 195 1.68 -3.10 -10.40
CA ALA A 195 2.28 -2.88 -11.71
C ALA A 195 1.77 -3.90 -12.72
N LEU A 196 1.41 -3.43 -13.91
CA LEU A 196 1.09 -4.26 -15.06
C LEU A 196 2.31 -4.42 -15.94
N CYS A 197 2.80 -5.65 -16.04
CA CYS A 197 3.99 -6.00 -16.77
C CYS A 197 3.65 -6.99 -17.88
N ASP A 198 4.09 -6.71 -19.08
CA ASP A 198 3.96 -7.61 -20.23
C ASP A 198 5.27 -8.39 -20.43
N ASN A 199 5.20 -9.71 -20.37
CA ASN A 199 6.33 -10.61 -20.62
C ASN A 199 6.20 -11.33 -21.99
N GLY A 200 5.42 -10.75 -22.90
CA GLY A 200 5.30 -11.21 -24.30
C GLY A 200 4.24 -12.28 -24.53
N ASN A 201 3.96 -13.19 -23.61
CA ASN A 201 2.96 -14.25 -23.80
C ASN A 201 1.98 -14.41 -22.64
N HIS A 202 2.28 -13.83 -21.48
CA HIS A 202 1.45 -13.93 -20.28
C HIS A 202 1.39 -12.58 -19.61
N GLN A 203 0.19 -12.17 -19.24
CA GLN A 203 0.01 -10.97 -18.44
C GLN A 203 0.44 -11.28 -17.00
N HIS A 204 1.50 -10.64 -16.57
CA HIS A 204 1.93 -10.69 -15.18
C HIS A 204 1.52 -9.41 -14.46
N VAL A 205 0.98 -9.58 -13.27
CA VAL A 205 0.77 -8.48 -12.34
C VAL A 205 1.84 -8.54 -11.25
N GLN A 206 2.44 -7.40 -10.95
CA GLN A 206 3.29 -7.29 -9.78
C GLN A 206 2.55 -6.53 -8.68
N LEU A 207 2.42 -7.15 -7.52
CA LEU A 207 1.96 -6.50 -6.31
C LEU A 207 3.17 -5.97 -5.56
N GLY A 208 3.06 -4.78 -5.02
CA GLY A 208 4.14 -4.20 -4.24
C GLY A 208 3.69 -3.64 -2.90
N ILE A 209 4.57 -3.76 -1.90
CA ILE A 209 4.40 -3.12 -0.61
C ILE A 209 5.73 -2.58 -0.11
N THR A 210 5.73 -1.36 0.43
CA THR A 210 6.91 -0.79 1.09
C THR A 210 6.89 -1.14 2.56
N THR A 211 8.01 -1.60 3.09
CA THR A 211 8.16 -1.96 4.51
C THR A 211 8.62 -0.78 5.38
N VAL A 212 8.83 0.37 4.75
CA VAL A 212 9.09 1.66 5.40
C VAL A 212 8.34 2.77 4.69
N PRO A 213 7.99 3.87 5.37
CA PRO A 213 7.39 5.03 4.72
C PRO A 213 8.29 5.58 3.62
N THR A 214 7.69 5.94 2.48
CA THR A 214 8.43 6.47 1.33
C THR A 214 7.60 7.47 0.53
N HIS A 215 8.28 8.36 -0.20
CA HIS A 215 7.65 9.20 -1.21
C HIS A 215 7.33 8.39 -2.47
N LEU A 216 6.21 8.69 -3.13
CA LEU A 216 5.83 8.02 -4.38
C LEU A 216 6.87 8.24 -5.49
N ARG A 217 7.46 9.44 -5.55
CA ARG A 217 8.53 9.72 -6.53
C ARG A 217 9.75 8.85 -6.29
N THR A 218 10.20 8.72 -5.03
CA THR A 218 11.34 7.86 -4.70
C THR A 218 11.05 6.40 -5.03
N LEU A 219 9.84 5.94 -4.72
CA LEU A 219 9.39 4.59 -5.09
C LEU A 219 9.40 4.40 -6.60
N GLY A 220 8.82 5.35 -7.35
CA GLY A 220 8.75 5.30 -8.80
C GLY A 220 10.14 5.27 -9.47
N GLN A 221 11.08 6.09 -9.01
CA GLN A 221 12.47 6.07 -9.51
C GLN A 221 13.16 4.71 -9.29
N ARG A 222 12.92 4.06 -8.15
CA ARG A 222 13.45 2.72 -7.87
C ARG A 222 12.84 1.65 -8.76
N LEU A 223 11.52 1.73 -8.96
CA LEU A 223 10.81 0.81 -9.84
C LEU A 223 11.28 0.96 -11.29
N GLU A 224 11.40 2.19 -11.78
CA GLU A 224 11.92 2.48 -13.13
C GLU A 224 13.34 1.91 -13.32
N GLN A 225 14.25 2.15 -12.37
CA GLN A 225 15.59 1.59 -12.39
C GLN A 225 15.59 0.05 -12.36
N HIS A 226 14.73 -0.54 -11.53
CA HIS A 226 14.60 -1.98 -11.42
C HIS A 226 14.09 -2.59 -12.74
N PHE A 227 13.02 -2.05 -13.32
CA PHE A 227 12.48 -2.54 -14.58
C PHE A 227 13.47 -2.41 -15.73
N ALA A 228 14.21 -1.30 -15.78
CA ALA A 228 15.29 -1.14 -16.74
C ALA A 228 16.41 -2.18 -16.57
N ALA A 229 16.81 -2.48 -15.34
CA ALA A 229 17.86 -3.44 -15.03
C ALA A 229 17.47 -4.89 -15.30
N THR A 230 16.18 -5.23 -15.10
CA THR A 230 15.65 -6.59 -15.30
C THR A 230 15.09 -6.82 -16.69
N GLY A 231 14.90 -5.76 -17.48
CA GLY A 231 14.22 -5.81 -18.78
C GLY A 231 12.71 -6.02 -18.67
N ALA A 232 12.13 -5.85 -17.48
CA ALA A 232 10.70 -5.98 -17.28
C ALA A 232 9.93 -4.85 -17.98
N GLN A 233 8.93 -5.22 -18.78
CA GLN A 233 8.11 -4.27 -19.56
C GLN A 233 6.86 -3.88 -18.77
N CYS A 234 7.04 -3.14 -17.67
CA CYS A 234 5.92 -2.67 -16.85
C CYS A 234 5.46 -1.29 -17.33
N GLN A 235 4.32 -1.26 -18.00
CA GLN A 235 3.77 -0.05 -18.65
C GLN A 235 3.04 0.86 -17.66
N GLU A 236 2.36 0.29 -16.69
CA GLU A 236 1.57 1.01 -15.70
C GLU A 236 1.94 0.56 -14.29
N VAL A 237 2.19 1.52 -13.41
CA VAL A 237 2.29 1.29 -11.96
C VAL A 237 1.34 2.25 -11.26
N VAL A 238 0.46 1.72 -10.45
CA VAL A 238 -0.59 2.48 -9.79
C VAL A 238 -0.44 2.39 -8.28
N ASN A 239 -0.36 3.54 -7.62
CA ASN A 239 -0.44 3.60 -6.17
C ASN A 239 -1.83 3.19 -5.70
N LEU A 240 -1.87 2.31 -4.72
CA LEU A 240 -3.07 1.95 -3.98
C LEU A 240 -3.12 2.73 -2.66
N ALA A 241 -4.10 2.42 -1.82
CA ALA A 241 -4.20 3.04 -0.51
C ALA A 241 -2.96 2.73 0.35
N GLY A 242 -2.52 3.72 1.10
CA GLY A 242 -1.33 3.64 1.94
C GLY A 242 -1.63 3.54 3.43
N ASP A 243 -0.58 3.59 4.26
CA ASP A 243 -0.62 3.57 5.74
C ASP A 243 -1.50 2.44 6.30
N ARG A 244 -2.57 2.78 7.01
CA ARG A 244 -3.49 1.80 7.62
C ARG A 244 -4.14 0.85 6.61
N GLN A 245 -4.25 1.27 5.35
CA GLN A 245 -4.79 0.45 4.29
C GLN A 245 -3.71 -0.41 3.62
N ALA A 246 -2.43 -0.04 3.77
CA ALA A 246 -1.31 -0.83 3.24
C ALA A 246 -1.16 -2.12 4.05
N VAL A 247 -1.61 -3.21 3.49
CA VAL A 247 -1.49 -4.55 4.04
C VAL A 247 -1.23 -5.54 2.92
N LEU A 248 -0.34 -6.49 3.16
CA LEU A 248 -0.13 -7.66 2.31
C LEU A 248 -0.19 -8.89 3.20
N ALA A 249 -0.99 -9.86 2.82
CA ALA A 249 -1.05 -11.17 3.47
C ALA A 249 -0.92 -12.26 2.41
N ILE A 250 -0.13 -13.30 2.71
CA ILE A 250 0.18 -14.41 1.83
C ILE A 250 0.01 -15.71 2.61
N ARG A 251 -0.67 -16.68 2.04
CA ARG A 251 -0.79 -18.03 2.60
C ARG A 251 0.56 -18.75 2.47
N ALA A 252 1.06 -19.27 3.56
CA ALA A 252 2.30 -20.03 3.62
C ALA A 252 2.05 -21.33 4.39
N GLY A 253 1.73 -22.41 3.67
CA GLY A 253 1.29 -23.67 4.29
C GLY A 253 0.05 -23.45 5.17
N GLU A 254 0.13 -23.85 6.43
CA GLU A 254 -0.95 -23.67 7.42
C GLU A 254 -0.99 -22.25 8.04
N GLY A 255 0.02 -21.41 7.75
CA GLY A 255 0.17 -20.08 8.33
C GLY A 255 -0.05 -18.93 7.34
N LEU A 256 0.15 -17.73 7.85
CA LEU A 256 0.13 -16.49 7.07
C LEU A 256 1.46 -15.73 7.25
N LEU A 257 2.04 -15.31 6.13
CA LEU A 257 3.04 -14.26 6.10
C LEU A 257 2.33 -12.94 5.82
N TYR A 258 2.63 -11.89 6.59
CA TYR A 258 1.97 -10.61 6.39
C TYR A 258 2.85 -9.42 6.75
N HIS A 259 2.56 -8.31 6.11
CA HIS A 259 3.07 -6.99 6.43
C HIS A 259 1.89 -6.02 6.54
N GLY A 260 1.95 -5.12 7.51
CA GLY A 260 0.85 -4.22 7.85
C GLY A 260 -0.17 -4.86 8.80
N ASP A 261 -1.26 -4.15 9.06
CA ASP A 261 -2.30 -4.58 10.00
C ASP A 261 -3.35 -5.45 9.30
N ILE A 262 -3.29 -6.76 9.55
CA ILE A 262 -4.19 -7.75 8.96
C ILE A 262 -5.53 -7.87 9.69
N GLU A 263 -5.68 -7.27 10.87
CA GLU A 263 -6.90 -7.36 11.68
C GLU A 263 -7.80 -6.13 11.51
N THR A 264 -7.23 -4.96 11.18
CA THR A 264 -8.04 -3.76 10.92
C THR A 264 -8.90 -3.96 9.68
N HIS A 265 -10.16 -3.57 9.78
CA HIS A 265 -11.13 -3.66 8.69
C HIS A 265 -10.78 -2.68 7.55
N LYS A 266 -10.84 -3.18 6.34
CA LYS A 266 -10.62 -2.47 5.08
C LYS A 266 -11.92 -2.51 4.27
N VAL A 267 -12.21 -1.44 3.54
CA VAL A 267 -13.38 -1.39 2.65
C VAL A 267 -13.17 -2.27 1.43
N THR A 268 -11.94 -2.27 0.90
CA THR A 268 -11.59 -3.01 -0.31
C THR A 268 -10.24 -3.70 -0.15
N LEU A 269 -10.20 -4.93 -0.64
CA LEU A 269 -8.99 -5.74 -0.72
C LEU A 269 -8.93 -6.38 -2.11
N LEU A 270 -7.78 -6.27 -2.74
CA LEU A 270 -7.46 -7.03 -3.95
C LEU A 270 -6.95 -8.40 -3.52
N SER A 271 -7.51 -9.46 -4.06
CA SER A 271 -7.14 -10.82 -3.70
C SER A 271 -6.82 -11.68 -4.92
N PHE A 272 -5.99 -12.68 -4.71
CA PHE A 272 -5.60 -13.64 -5.73
C PHE A 272 -5.73 -15.05 -5.15
N LYS A 273 -6.41 -15.91 -5.89
CA LYS A 273 -6.58 -17.32 -5.53
C LYS A 273 -5.98 -18.19 -6.62
N GLN A 274 -5.18 -19.18 -6.22
CA GLN A 274 -4.61 -20.13 -7.16
C GLN A 274 -5.72 -20.91 -7.86
N ARG A 275 -5.62 -21.05 -9.18
CA ARG A 275 -6.55 -21.85 -9.97
C ARG A 275 -6.33 -23.33 -9.67
N ALA A 276 -7.41 -24.10 -9.60
CA ALA A 276 -7.37 -25.53 -9.36
C ALA A 276 -6.76 -26.31 -10.56
#